data_4743d39f230ae1ced40dfbba5b2d661a
#
_entry.id   4743d39f230ae1ced40dfbba5b2d661a
#
_cell.length_a   1.000
_cell.length_b   1.000
_cell.length_c   1.000
_cell.angle_alpha   90.00
_cell.angle_beta   90.00
_cell.angle_gamma   90.00
#
_symmetry.space_group_name_H-M   'P 1'
#
loop_
_entity.id
_entity.type
_entity.pdbx_description
1 polymer ?
#
loop_
_entity_poly.entity_id
_entity_poly.type
_entity_poly.pdbx_seq_one_letter_code
_entity_poly.pdbx_strand_id
1 'polypeptide(L)' 'MAKIMKCYCGYMVRGETDDELVANVQKHAREDHNMEVTREQVLARAQQE' A
#
# COMPACT_ATOMS: atom_id res chain seq x y z
N MET A 1 9.14 10.96 -7.19
CA MET A 1 8.48 11.26 -5.91
C MET A 1 7.82 10.01 -5.38
N ALA A 2 7.90 9.83 -4.08
CA ALA A 2 7.36 8.63 -3.45
C ALA A 2 5.85 8.71 -3.28
N LYS A 3 5.22 7.56 -3.18
CA LYS A 3 3.80 7.47 -2.86
C LYS A 3 3.64 6.73 -1.55
N ILE A 4 2.62 7.10 -0.82
CA ILE A 4 2.33 6.49 0.47
C ILE A 4 0.87 6.04 0.51
N MET A 5 0.62 5.02 1.32
CA MET A 5 -0.73 4.59 1.62
C MET A 5 -0.83 4.34 3.12
N LYS A 6 -1.80 4.96 3.75
CA LYS A 6 -2.02 4.76 5.16
C LYS A 6 -2.98 3.61 5.35
N CYS A 7 -2.51 2.56 5.99
CA CYS A 7 -3.34 1.40 6.29
C CYS A 7 -4.32 1.74 7.40
N TYR A 8 -5.47 1.11 7.37
CA TYR A 8 -6.50 1.34 8.39
C TYR A 8 -6.03 0.94 9.80
N CYS A 9 -5.00 0.16 9.90
CA CYS A 9 -4.41 -0.19 11.19
C CYS A 9 -3.41 0.86 11.70
N GLY A 10 -3.26 1.97 10.97
CA GLY A 10 -2.34 3.04 11.35
C GLY A 10 -0.94 2.89 10.80
N TYR A 11 -0.65 1.79 10.14
CA TYR A 11 0.66 1.57 9.52
C TYR A 11 0.74 2.32 8.20
N MET A 12 1.86 2.99 7.96
CA MET A 12 2.06 3.73 6.72
C MET A 12 3.00 2.95 5.82
N VAL A 13 2.55 2.67 4.60
CA VAL A 13 3.33 1.96 3.60
C VAL A 13 3.82 2.99 2.58
N ARG A 14 5.08 2.88 2.20
CA ARG A 14 5.71 3.80 1.26
C ARG A 14 6.34 3.03 0.11
N GLY A 15 6.27 3.62 -1.08
CA GLY A 15 6.95 3.09 -2.26
C GLY A 15 7.33 4.24 -3.17
N GLU A 16 8.41 4.10 -3.91
CA GLU A 16 8.86 5.15 -4.81
C GLU A 16 8.08 5.18 -6.11
N THR A 17 7.49 4.05 -6.49
CA THR A 17 6.63 3.96 -7.68
C THR A 17 5.32 3.33 -7.28
N ASP A 18 4.34 3.43 -8.18
CA ASP A 18 3.06 2.77 -7.96
C ASP A 18 3.22 1.26 -7.77
N ASP A 19 4.04 0.66 -8.61
CA ASP A 19 4.26 -0.79 -8.54
C ASP A 19 4.91 -1.19 -7.22
N GLU A 20 5.88 -0.41 -6.77
CA GLU A 20 6.55 -0.67 -5.51
C GLU A 20 5.58 -0.50 -4.34
N LEU A 21 4.79 0.55 -4.36
CA LEU A 21 3.78 0.77 -3.32
C LEU A 21 2.78 -0.37 -3.28
N VAL A 22 2.28 -0.80 -4.43
CA VAL A 22 1.33 -1.90 -4.50
C VAL A 22 1.94 -3.17 -3.93
N ALA A 23 3.17 -3.49 -4.31
CA ALA A 23 3.84 -4.67 -3.79
C ALA A 23 4.00 -4.62 -2.28
N ASN A 24 4.40 -3.47 -1.76
CA ASN A 24 4.60 -3.29 -0.33
C ASN A 24 3.28 -3.39 0.44
N VAL A 25 2.22 -2.79 -0.08
CA VAL A 25 0.91 -2.85 0.56
C VAL A 25 0.36 -4.27 0.54
N GLN A 26 0.50 -4.97 -0.59
CA GLN A 26 0.02 -6.34 -0.69
C GLN A 26 0.76 -7.25 0.29
N LYS A 27 2.06 -7.05 0.42
CA LYS A 27 2.85 -7.82 1.38
C LYS A 27 2.39 -7.55 2.81
N HIS A 28 2.20 -6.28 3.16
CA HIS A 28 1.74 -5.91 4.49
C HIS A 28 0.38 -6.51 4.80
N ALA A 29 -0.57 -6.37 3.87
CA ALA A 29 -1.91 -6.87 4.07
C ALA A 29 -1.91 -8.39 4.24
N ARG A 30 -1.09 -9.08 3.48
CA ARG A 30 -1.02 -10.53 3.55
C ARG A 30 -0.39 -11.02 4.84
N GLU A 31 0.70 -10.39 5.26
CA GLU A 31 1.44 -10.84 6.45
C GLU A 31 0.79 -10.42 7.75
N ASP A 32 0.29 -9.19 7.82
CA ASP A 32 -0.23 -8.64 9.07
C ASP A 32 -1.74 -8.81 9.22
N HIS A 33 -2.47 -8.85 8.12
CA HIS A 33 -3.93 -8.88 8.15
C HIS A 33 -4.52 -10.10 7.47
N ASN A 34 -3.68 -10.95 6.88
CA ASN A 34 -4.11 -12.14 6.14
C ASN A 34 -5.18 -11.79 5.11
N MET A 35 -5.00 -10.66 4.43
CA MET A 35 -5.94 -10.16 3.44
C MET A 35 -5.25 -9.96 2.11
N GLU A 36 -6.03 -10.00 1.04
CA GLU A 36 -5.54 -9.65 -0.29
C GLU A 36 -6.15 -8.32 -0.70
N VAL A 37 -5.31 -7.45 -1.24
CA VAL A 37 -5.76 -6.18 -1.82
C VAL A 37 -5.32 -6.15 -3.28
N THR A 38 -6.14 -5.53 -4.12
CA THR A 38 -5.81 -5.40 -5.54
C THR A 38 -5.01 -4.13 -5.77
N ARG A 39 -4.31 -4.10 -6.91
CA ARG A 39 -3.60 -2.91 -7.32
C ARG A 39 -4.52 -1.69 -7.36
N GLU A 40 -5.73 -1.89 -7.90
CA GLU A 40 -6.70 -0.81 -7.99
C GLU A 40 -7.09 -0.27 -6.61
N GLN A 41 -7.28 -1.15 -5.65
CA GLN A 41 -7.60 -0.73 -4.28
C GLN A 41 -6.46 0.06 -3.66
N VAL A 42 -5.24 -0.37 -3.88
CA VAL A 42 -4.07 0.32 -3.35
C VAL A 42 -3.96 1.71 -3.96
N LEU A 43 -4.05 1.80 -5.28
CA LEU A 43 -3.88 3.08 -5.97
C LEU A 43 -5.00 4.06 -5.68
N ALA A 44 -6.20 3.56 -5.40
CA ALA A 44 -7.32 4.41 -5.03
C ALA A 44 -7.10 5.11 -3.68
N ARG A 45 -6.27 4.52 -2.82
CA ARG A 45 -5.96 5.09 -1.51
C ARG A 45 -4.59 5.73 -1.44
N ALA A 46 -3.76 5.51 -2.45
CA ALA A 46 -2.39 6.02 -2.45
C ALA A 46 -2.41 7.53 -2.52
N GLN A 47 -1.48 8.13 -1.80
CA GLN A 47 -1.29 9.58 -1.81
C GLN A 47 0.14 9.89 -2.18
N GLN A 48 0.32 10.99 -2.89
CA GLN A 48 1.66 11.45 -3.24
C GLN A 48 2.26 12.19 -2.06
N GLU A 49 3.48 11.82 -1.75
CA GLU A 49 4.22 12.44 -0.67
C GLU A 49 4.69 13.85 -1.01
#